data_58546fbd94d528c2e4b7a7a5945d0102
#
_entry.id   58546fbd94d528c2e4b7a7a5945d0102
#
_cell.length_a   1.000
_cell.length_b   1.000
_cell.length_c   1.000
_cell.angle_alpha   90.00
_cell.angle_beta   90.00
_cell.angle_gamma   90.00
#
_symmetry.space_group_name_H-M   'P 1'
#
loop_
_entity.id
_entity.type
_entity.pdbx_description
1 polymer ?
#
loop_
_entity_poly.entity_id
_entity_poly.type
_entity_poly.pdbx_seq_one_letter_code
_entity_poly.pdbx_strand_id
1 'polypeptide(L)'
;SLFLHPECLTIEDRSAFRLLCNTARIDTSSASLLDICNNIDFYQQMADDMKTSGAAEVKRLVRKLELAMRYNKYKNDNHLIDFEDMLLYTYDTYKRHDSRCRYYSWLQVDEVQDLNAMQVAIIDLLVSDADSTVVYLGDEQQAIFSFMGAKLDILERIKEKCGGNLHRLLKNHRSPAYLLNVFNDYAEGQLHIDRSLLPEPFLSDNDTGKDRLFILPCLDIEEETARAT
;
A
#
# COMPACT_ATOMS: atom_id res chain seq x y z
N SER A 1 8.31 -7.76 -12.67
CA SER A 1 7.15 -7.73 -11.75
C SER A 1 7.62 -7.42 -10.35
N LEU A 2 6.95 -6.48 -9.69
CA LEU A 2 7.19 -6.10 -8.27
C LEU A 2 7.18 -7.34 -7.35
N PHE A 3 6.37 -8.35 -7.66
CA PHE A 3 6.30 -9.58 -6.87
C PHE A 3 7.65 -10.32 -6.78
N LEU A 4 8.53 -10.14 -7.74
CA LEU A 4 9.88 -10.73 -7.71
C LEU A 4 10.89 -9.90 -6.91
N HIS A 5 10.48 -8.73 -6.41
CA HIS A 5 11.34 -7.89 -5.57
C HIS A 5 11.13 -8.22 -4.09
N PRO A 6 12.20 -8.51 -3.33
CA PRO A 6 12.09 -8.93 -1.91
C PRO A 6 11.32 -7.94 -1.02
N GLU A 7 11.40 -6.63 -1.31
CA GLU A 7 10.70 -5.56 -0.59
C GLU A 7 9.18 -5.65 -0.71
N CYS A 8 8.67 -6.27 -1.78
CA CYS A 8 7.25 -6.34 -2.09
C CYS A 8 6.58 -7.63 -1.62
N LEU A 9 7.33 -8.56 -1.02
CA LEU A 9 6.76 -9.79 -0.48
C LEU A 9 5.92 -9.50 0.76
N THR A 10 4.74 -10.09 0.84
CA THR A 10 3.92 -10.10 2.05
C THR A 10 4.60 -10.90 3.17
N ILE A 11 4.14 -10.73 4.41
CA ILE A 11 4.64 -11.50 5.56
C ILE A 11 4.43 -13.00 5.32
N GLU A 12 3.26 -13.37 4.76
CA GLU A 12 2.93 -14.77 4.42
C GLU A 12 3.87 -15.31 3.33
N ASP A 13 4.12 -14.55 2.27
CA ASP A 13 5.01 -14.95 1.18
C ASP A 13 6.46 -15.10 1.68
N ARG A 14 6.92 -14.22 2.58
CA ARG A 14 8.24 -14.36 3.24
C ARG A 14 8.34 -15.61 4.11
N SER A 15 7.27 -15.95 4.84
CA SER A 15 7.22 -17.17 5.65
C SER A 15 7.21 -18.41 4.77
N ALA A 16 6.43 -18.42 3.68
CA ALA A 16 6.41 -19.50 2.69
C ALA A 16 7.75 -19.66 1.99
N PHE A 17 8.43 -18.55 1.66
CA PHE A 17 9.78 -18.57 1.06
C PHE A 17 10.80 -19.20 2.00
N ARG A 18 10.80 -18.84 3.29
CA ARG A 18 11.69 -19.46 4.29
C ARG A 18 11.43 -20.96 4.43
N LEU A 19 10.16 -21.36 4.45
CA LEU A 19 9.79 -22.77 4.53
C LEU A 19 10.24 -23.53 3.27
N LEU A 20 10.08 -22.95 2.09
CA LEU A 20 10.55 -23.49 0.83
C LEU A 20 12.08 -23.71 0.85
N CYS A 21 12.85 -22.68 1.24
CA CYS A 21 14.30 -22.76 1.33
C CYS A 21 14.76 -23.82 2.35
N ASN A 22 14.13 -23.88 3.52
CA ASN A 22 14.43 -24.89 4.54
C ASN A 22 14.18 -26.30 4.01
N THR A 23 13.06 -26.53 3.29
CA THR A 23 12.73 -27.82 2.70
C THR A 23 13.72 -28.21 1.60
N ALA A 24 14.14 -27.24 0.79
CA ALA A 24 15.15 -27.42 -0.25
C ALA A 24 16.60 -27.48 0.30
N ARG A 25 16.80 -27.24 1.63
CA ARG A 25 18.11 -27.14 2.27
C ARG A 25 18.99 -26.05 1.66
N ILE A 26 18.39 -24.93 1.30
CA ILE A 26 19.07 -23.75 0.76
C ILE A 26 19.19 -22.71 1.88
N ASP A 27 20.33 -22.06 1.98
CA ASP A 27 20.50 -20.93 2.87
C ASP A 27 19.63 -19.75 2.44
N THR A 28 18.69 -19.34 3.29
CA THR A 28 17.76 -18.24 3.04
C THR A 28 18.45 -16.88 2.86
N SER A 29 19.66 -16.72 3.36
CA SER A 29 20.45 -15.48 3.22
C SER A 29 21.06 -15.32 1.83
N SER A 30 21.29 -16.43 1.13
CA SER A 30 21.87 -16.47 -0.22
C SER A 30 20.84 -16.75 -1.31
N ALA A 31 19.67 -17.28 -0.97
CA ALA A 31 18.62 -17.62 -1.91
C ALA A 31 17.90 -16.36 -2.44
N SER A 32 17.68 -16.29 -3.72
CA SER A 32 16.85 -15.26 -4.35
C SER A 32 15.57 -15.83 -4.94
N LEU A 33 14.54 -15.00 -5.06
CA LEU A 33 13.31 -15.40 -5.77
C LEU A 33 13.60 -15.74 -7.23
N LEU A 34 14.60 -15.10 -7.82
CA LEU A 34 15.01 -15.35 -9.19
C LEU A 34 15.62 -16.76 -9.35
N ASP A 35 16.37 -17.25 -8.37
CA ASP A 35 16.91 -18.62 -8.38
C ASP A 35 15.79 -19.66 -8.34
N ILE A 36 14.73 -19.41 -7.59
CA ILE A 36 13.55 -20.26 -7.57
C ILE A 36 12.85 -20.20 -8.93
N CYS A 37 12.69 -19.02 -9.50
CA CYS A 37 12.11 -18.85 -10.81
C CYS A 37 12.89 -19.60 -11.91
N ASN A 38 14.20 -19.56 -11.87
CA ASN A 38 15.04 -20.25 -12.84
C ASN A 38 14.93 -21.80 -12.76
N ASN A 39 14.42 -22.32 -11.64
CA ASN A 39 14.22 -23.74 -11.39
C ASN A 39 12.77 -24.05 -11.00
N ILE A 40 11.81 -23.35 -11.58
CA ILE A 40 10.41 -23.35 -11.13
C ILE A 40 9.78 -24.74 -11.13
N ASP A 41 10.05 -25.55 -12.14
CA ASP A 41 9.49 -26.90 -12.26
C ASP A 41 9.93 -27.81 -11.09
N PHE A 42 11.20 -27.71 -10.67
CA PHE A 42 11.71 -28.42 -9.51
C PHE A 42 10.99 -28.01 -8.24
N TYR A 43 10.81 -26.71 -8.03
CA TYR A 43 10.14 -26.20 -6.84
C TYR A 43 8.63 -26.47 -6.83
N GLN A 44 7.99 -26.57 -8.00
CA GLN A 44 6.59 -27.00 -8.11
C GLN A 44 6.45 -28.45 -7.66
N GLN A 45 7.29 -29.35 -8.22
CA GLN A 45 7.27 -30.75 -7.82
C GLN A 45 7.51 -30.90 -6.31
N MET A 46 8.52 -30.22 -5.78
CA MET A 46 8.84 -30.27 -4.36
C MET A 46 7.66 -29.74 -3.50
N ALA A 47 7.02 -28.63 -3.91
CA ALA A 47 5.87 -28.09 -3.20
C ALA A 47 4.67 -29.05 -3.23
N ASP A 48 4.49 -29.78 -4.34
CA ASP A 48 3.42 -30.78 -4.46
C ASP A 48 3.66 -32.01 -3.58
N ASP A 49 4.90 -32.38 -3.38
CA ASP A 49 5.29 -33.50 -2.52
C ASP A 49 5.30 -33.16 -1.03
N MET A 50 5.23 -31.87 -0.65
CA MET A 50 5.19 -31.44 0.74
C MET A 50 3.92 -31.89 1.46
N LYS A 51 4.11 -32.54 2.63
CA LYS A 51 3.02 -33.00 3.53
C LYS A 51 3.04 -32.29 4.90
N THR A 52 3.81 -31.22 5.01
CA THR A 52 3.98 -30.46 6.26
C THR A 52 2.96 -29.32 6.37
N SER A 53 2.80 -28.81 7.61
CA SER A 53 2.09 -27.56 7.82
C SER A 53 2.76 -26.45 7.02
N GLY A 54 1.98 -25.63 6.30
CA GLY A 54 2.48 -24.57 5.41
C GLY A 54 2.70 -25.01 3.95
N ALA A 55 2.44 -26.27 3.58
CA ALA A 55 2.55 -26.75 2.20
C ALA A 55 1.66 -25.97 1.22
N ALA A 56 0.45 -25.58 1.66
CA ALA A 56 -0.49 -24.81 0.85
C ALA A 56 0.04 -23.40 0.53
N GLU A 57 0.66 -22.76 1.50
CA GLU A 57 1.28 -21.44 1.36
C GLU A 57 2.48 -21.50 0.40
N VAL A 58 3.31 -22.53 0.51
CA VAL A 58 4.44 -22.75 -0.41
C VAL A 58 3.93 -22.99 -1.83
N LYS A 59 2.92 -23.84 -2.05
CA LYS A 59 2.30 -24.06 -3.36
C LYS A 59 1.77 -22.75 -3.95
N ARG A 60 1.10 -21.94 -3.13
CA ARG A 60 0.59 -20.63 -3.55
C ARG A 60 1.72 -19.70 -3.96
N LEU A 61 2.82 -19.64 -3.19
CA LEU A 61 4.00 -18.84 -3.52
C LEU A 61 4.61 -19.27 -4.86
N VAL A 62 4.86 -20.57 -5.06
CA VAL A 62 5.46 -21.08 -6.29
C VAL A 62 4.60 -20.79 -7.52
N ARG A 63 3.26 -20.94 -7.39
CA ARG A 63 2.33 -20.56 -8.48
C ARG A 63 2.35 -19.05 -8.78
N LYS A 64 2.43 -18.20 -7.75
CA LYS A 64 2.57 -16.75 -7.95
C LYS A 64 3.85 -16.42 -8.71
N LEU A 65 4.96 -17.08 -8.38
CA LEU A 65 6.25 -16.90 -9.06
C LEU A 65 6.17 -17.33 -10.53
N GLU A 66 5.58 -18.48 -10.81
CA GLU A 66 5.36 -18.95 -12.17
C GLU A 66 4.55 -17.96 -13.02
N LEU A 67 3.43 -17.48 -12.46
CA LEU A 67 2.58 -16.50 -13.14
C LEU A 67 3.33 -15.17 -13.37
N ALA A 68 4.10 -14.71 -12.40
CA ALA A 68 4.90 -13.51 -12.54
C ALA A 68 5.95 -13.64 -13.64
N MET A 69 6.60 -14.81 -13.76
CA MET A 69 7.54 -15.09 -14.85
C MET A 69 6.86 -15.09 -16.23
N ARG A 70 5.74 -15.78 -16.36
CA ARG A 70 4.97 -15.83 -17.62
C ARG A 70 4.51 -14.42 -18.04
N TYR A 71 4.04 -13.63 -17.07
CA TYR A 71 3.63 -12.25 -17.30
C TYR A 71 4.80 -11.37 -17.73
N ASN A 72 5.94 -11.46 -17.04
CA ASN A 72 7.14 -10.72 -17.43
C ASN A 72 7.62 -11.10 -18.83
N LYS A 73 7.62 -12.41 -19.16
CA LYS A 73 7.96 -12.87 -20.50
C LYS A 73 7.02 -12.26 -21.54
N TYR A 74 5.70 -12.31 -21.29
CA TYR A 74 4.71 -11.71 -22.17
C TYR A 74 4.97 -10.23 -22.41
N LYS A 75 5.24 -9.45 -21.34
CA LYS A 75 5.58 -8.02 -21.47
C LYS A 75 6.82 -7.81 -22.32
N ASN A 76 7.89 -8.56 -22.06
CA ASN A 76 9.15 -8.45 -22.79
C ASN A 76 8.98 -8.78 -24.27
N ASP A 77 8.29 -9.90 -24.59
CA ASP A 77 8.07 -10.36 -25.97
C ASP A 77 7.22 -9.35 -26.77
N ASN A 78 6.37 -8.57 -26.10
CA ASN A 78 5.49 -7.56 -26.71
C ASN A 78 5.95 -6.11 -26.50
N HIS A 79 7.12 -5.89 -25.93
CA HIS A 79 7.66 -4.54 -25.60
C HIS A 79 6.71 -3.68 -24.77
N LEU A 80 6.05 -4.31 -23.78
CA LEU A 80 5.10 -3.66 -22.87
C LEU A 80 5.75 -3.37 -21.52
N ILE A 81 5.32 -2.29 -20.87
CA ILE A 81 5.62 -1.96 -19.49
C ILE A 81 4.30 -1.68 -18.75
N ASP A 82 4.25 -2.02 -17.47
CA ASP A 82 3.16 -1.64 -16.57
C ASP A 82 3.62 -0.60 -15.54
N PHE A 83 2.68 -0.13 -14.70
CA PHE A 83 2.99 0.86 -13.66
C PHE A 83 4.02 0.34 -12.64
N GLU A 84 4.02 -0.96 -12.39
CA GLU A 84 4.99 -1.58 -11.48
C GLU A 84 6.40 -1.57 -12.07
N ASP A 85 6.53 -1.81 -13.38
CA ASP A 85 7.82 -1.72 -14.07
C ASP A 85 8.38 -0.29 -14.01
N MET A 86 7.51 0.72 -14.12
CA MET A 86 7.94 2.13 -13.99
C MET A 86 8.55 2.40 -12.61
N LEU A 87 7.94 1.88 -11.55
CA LEU A 87 8.47 2.01 -10.19
C LEU A 87 9.81 1.28 -10.05
N LEU A 88 9.90 0.03 -10.53
CA LEU A 88 11.13 -0.75 -10.48
C LEU A 88 12.28 -0.10 -11.26
N TYR A 89 12.03 0.34 -12.48
CA TYR A 89 13.05 1.02 -13.28
C TYR A 89 13.51 2.32 -12.64
N THR A 90 12.58 3.07 -12.04
CA THR A 90 12.92 4.27 -11.28
C THR A 90 13.80 3.93 -10.09
N TYR A 91 13.39 2.98 -9.26
CA TYR A 91 14.15 2.54 -8.10
C TYR A 91 15.57 2.08 -8.47
N ASP A 92 15.68 1.20 -9.47
CA ASP A 92 16.97 0.69 -9.93
C ASP A 92 17.88 1.77 -10.50
N THR A 93 17.31 2.76 -11.21
CA THR A 93 18.05 3.89 -11.77
C THR A 93 18.64 4.76 -10.68
N TYR A 94 17.84 5.10 -9.66
CA TYR A 94 18.31 5.87 -8.52
C TYR A 94 19.31 5.10 -7.66
N LYS A 95 19.07 3.80 -7.43
CA LYS A 95 19.97 2.96 -6.64
C LYS A 95 21.35 2.80 -7.27
N ARG A 96 21.46 2.85 -8.61
CA ARG A 96 22.74 2.83 -9.33
C ARG A 96 23.42 4.20 -9.38
N HIS A 97 22.83 5.25 -8.79
CA HIS A 97 23.32 6.62 -8.84
C HIS A 97 23.61 7.09 -10.28
N ASP A 98 22.67 6.80 -11.20
CA ASP A 98 22.77 7.24 -12.59
C ASP A 98 22.89 8.77 -12.65
N SER A 99 23.80 9.29 -13.46
CA SER A 99 24.06 10.73 -13.61
C SER A 99 22.84 11.55 -14.07
N ARG A 100 21.79 10.87 -14.55
CA ARG A 100 20.51 11.49 -14.94
C ARG A 100 19.55 11.66 -13.76
N CYS A 101 19.85 11.06 -12.59
CA CYS A 101 19.04 11.20 -11.40
C CYS A 101 19.07 12.64 -10.89
N ARG A 102 17.90 13.11 -10.45
CA ARG A 102 17.77 14.40 -9.78
C ARG A 102 17.38 14.15 -8.33
N TYR A 103 18.09 14.82 -7.41
CA TYR A 103 17.84 14.80 -5.99
C TYR A 103 17.19 16.11 -5.57
N TYR A 104 16.36 16.05 -4.53
CA TYR A 104 15.55 17.18 -4.11
C TYR A 104 15.88 17.54 -2.66
N SER A 105 16.11 18.80 -2.38
CA SER A 105 16.28 19.32 -1.01
C SER A 105 14.94 19.51 -0.29
N TRP A 106 13.84 19.56 -1.03
CA TRP A 106 12.47 19.66 -0.51
C TRP A 106 11.53 18.77 -1.30
N LEU A 107 10.82 17.87 -0.62
CA LEU A 107 9.85 16.98 -1.22
C LEU A 107 8.56 16.99 -0.41
N GLN A 108 7.43 17.16 -1.06
CA GLN A 108 6.11 16.98 -0.47
C GLN A 108 5.44 15.74 -1.05
N VAL A 109 4.93 14.88 -0.18
CA VAL A 109 4.26 13.63 -0.53
C VAL A 109 2.86 13.68 0.03
N ASP A 110 1.87 13.64 -0.84
CA ASP A 110 0.45 13.63 -0.48
C ASP A 110 -0.11 12.20 -0.49
N GLU A 111 -1.23 12.00 0.20
CA GLU A 111 -1.96 10.73 0.29
C GLU A 111 -1.07 9.56 0.75
N VAL A 112 -0.22 9.81 1.75
CA VAL A 112 0.78 8.80 2.19
C VAL A 112 0.16 7.51 2.68
N GLN A 113 -1.11 7.50 3.08
CA GLN A 113 -1.84 6.30 3.47
C GLN A 113 -2.03 5.33 2.30
N ASP A 114 -1.88 5.78 1.05
CA ASP A 114 -2.02 4.97 -0.17
C ASP A 114 -0.70 4.49 -0.76
N LEU A 115 0.43 4.86 -0.15
CA LEU A 115 1.75 4.45 -0.61
C LEU A 115 1.99 2.95 -0.40
N ASN A 116 2.72 2.36 -1.34
CA ASN A 116 3.31 1.03 -1.17
C ASN A 116 4.80 1.12 -0.78
N ALA A 117 5.38 -0.01 -0.35
CA ALA A 117 6.75 -0.07 0.12
C ALA A 117 7.79 0.39 -0.93
N MET A 118 7.53 0.10 -2.22
CA MET A 118 8.41 0.51 -3.31
C MET A 118 8.40 2.02 -3.53
N GLN A 119 7.21 2.64 -3.44
CA GLN A 119 7.08 4.09 -3.53
C GLN A 119 7.81 4.80 -2.39
N VAL A 120 7.69 4.29 -1.16
CA VAL A 120 8.46 4.82 -0.02
C VAL A 120 9.96 4.67 -0.23
N ALA A 121 10.43 3.53 -0.74
CA ALA A 121 11.84 3.32 -1.04
C ALA A 121 12.36 4.28 -2.13
N ILE A 122 11.54 4.60 -3.12
CA ILE A 122 11.88 5.61 -4.15
C ILE A 122 11.95 7.00 -3.51
N ILE A 123 11.00 7.38 -2.66
CA ILE A 123 11.02 8.66 -1.94
C ILE A 123 12.32 8.81 -1.15
N ASP A 124 12.74 7.76 -0.44
CA ASP A 124 14.00 7.76 0.32
C ASP A 124 15.22 7.98 -0.59
N LEU A 125 15.23 7.42 -1.79
CA LEU A 125 16.29 7.64 -2.77
C LEU A 125 16.29 9.04 -3.38
N LEU A 126 15.11 9.66 -3.54
CA LEU A 126 14.97 11.02 -4.08
C LEU A 126 15.55 12.08 -3.15
N VAL A 127 15.60 11.81 -1.85
CA VAL A 127 16.05 12.73 -0.79
C VAL A 127 17.25 12.17 -0.02
N SER A 128 18.13 11.48 -0.70
CA SER A 128 19.30 10.83 -0.07
C SER A 128 20.36 11.81 0.46
N ASP A 129 20.14 13.12 0.32
CA ASP A 129 21.04 14.14 0.84
C ASP A 129 20.68 14.52 2.28
N ALA A 130 21.68 14.75 3.13
CA ALA A 130 21.53 15.08 4.54
C ALA A 130 20.73 16.37 4.81
N ASP A 131 20.71 17.31 3.84
CA ASP A 131 20.01 18.59 3.96
C ASP A 131 18.59 18.58 3.38
N SER A 132 18.09 17.40 3.00
CA SER A 132 16.77 17.27 2.41
C SER A 132 15.66 17.28 3.45
N THR A 133 14.56 17.96 3.15
CA THR A 133 13.34 17.99 3.95
C THR A 133 12.22 17.27 3.22
N VAL A 134 11.54 16.32 3.90
CA VAL A 134 10.36 15.64 3.39
C VAL A 134 9.16 15.99 4.23
N VAL A 135 8.07 16.41 3.59
CA VAL A 135 6.78 16.65 4.22
C VAL A 135 5.81 15.58 3.74
N TYR A 136 5.30 14.80 4.67
CA TYR A 136 4.30 13.77 4.40
C TYR A 136 2.92 14.29 4.81
N LEU A 137 1.96 14.19 3.91
CA LEU A 137 0.56 14.58 4.10
C LEU A 137 -0.31 13.35 3.93
N GLY A 138 -1.25 13.13 4.83
CA GLY A 138 -2.16 12.00 4.74
C GLY A 138 -3.13 11.90 5.89
N ASP A 139 -4.07 10.99 5.75
CA ASP A 139 -5.12 10.72 6.72
C ASP A 139 -5.30 9.21 6.92
N GLU A 140 -4.95 8.71 8.10
CA GLU A 140 -5.07 7.30 8.44
C GLU A 140 -6.50 6.77 8.33
N GLN A 141 -7.49 7.62 8.59
CA GLN A 141 -8.91 7.23 8.53
C GLN A 141 -9.38 7.03 7.09
N GLN A 142 -8.66 7.58 6.11
CA GLN A 142 -8.91 7.37 4.68
C GLN A 142 -8.16 6.18 4.08
N ALA A 143 -7.45 5.39 4.87
CA ALA A 143 -6.72 4.20 4.42
C ALA A 143 -7.67 3.05 4.04
N ILE A 144 -8.62 3.29 3.12
CA ILE A 144 -9.63 2.31 2.68
C ILE A 144 -9.05 1.15 1.87
N PHE A 145 -7.85 1.31 1.30
CA PHE A 145 -7.13 0.28 0.55
C PHE A 145 -6.26 -0.63 1.42
N SER A 146 -6.42 -0.60 2.73
CA SER A 146 -5.68 -1.44 3.69
C SER A 146 -5.84 -2.95 3.44
N PHE A 147 -6.91 -3.38 2.78
CA PHE A 147 -7.12 -4.77 2.36
C PHE A 147 -6.08 -5.29 1.35
N MET A 148 -5.33 -4.42 0.70
CA MET A 148 -4.23 -4.81 -0.21
C MET A 148 -2.92 -5.13 0.53
N GLY A 149 -2.94 -5.21 1.86
CA GLY A 149 -1.84 -5.67 2.72
C GLY A 149 -0.74 -4.64 2.96
N ALA A 150 -0.18 -4.64 4.16
CA ALA A 150 1.05 -3.93 4.56
C ALA A 150 1.02 -2.39 4.66
N LYS A 151 -0.12 -1.72 4.49
CA LYS A 151 -0.14 -0.24 4.48
C LYS A 151 -0.06 0.40 5.88
N LEU A 152 -0.57 -0.26 6.93
CA LEU A 152 -0.47 0.28 8.29
C LEU A 152 0.99 0.32 8.78
N ASP A 153 1.76 -0.71 8.47
CA ASP A 153 3.21 -0.74 8.79
C ASP A 153 3.98 0.40 8.10
N ILE A 154 3.53 0.81 6.91
CA ILE A 154 4.17 1.90 6.15
C ILE A 154 3.91 3.24 6.84
N LEU A 155 2.68 3.50 7.26
CA LEU A 155 2.34 4.73 7.98
C LEU A 155 3.09 4.84 9.30
N GLU A 156 3.20 3.75 10.06
CA GLU A 156 3.97 3.72 11.30
C GLU A 156 5.46 4.00 11.03
N ARG A 157 6.04 3.38 10.03
CA ARG A 157 7.43 3.67 9.61
C ARG A 157 7.64 5.13 9.21
N ILE A 158 6.68 5.74 8.51
CA ILE A 158 6.74 7.16 8.14
C ILE A 158 6.67 8.04 9.40
N LYS A 159 5.78 7.73 10.35
CA LYS A 159 5.69 8.43 11.63
C LYS A 159 6.98 8.35 12.44
N GLU A 160 7.59 7.17 12.50
CA GLU A 160 8.88 6.97 13.15
C GLU A 160 9.97 7.84 12.53
N LYS A 161 10.02 7.92 11.19
CA LYS A 161 10.95 8.79 10.45
C LYS A 161 10.74 10.27 10.78
N CYS A 162 9.49 10.70 11.03
CA CYS A 162 9.19 12.08 11.40
C CYS A 162 9.72 12.48 12.80
N GLY A 163 10.14 11.51 13.64
CA GLY A 163 10.83 11.78 14.90
C GLY A 163 10.07 12.67 15.88
N GLY A 164 8.71 12.61 15.86
CA GLY A 164 7.84 13.47 16.69
C GLY A 164 7.43 14.79 16.05
N ASN A 165 7.91 15.13 14.86
CA ASN A 165 7.45 16.30 14.08
C ASN A 165 6.11 15.98 13.39
N LEU A 166 5.09 15.69 14.20
CA LEU A 166 3.74 15.35 13.75
C LEU A 166 2.80 16.51 14.03
N HIS A 167 2.16 17.00 12.99
CA HIS A 167 1.19 18.09 13.08
C HIS A 167 -0.18 17.61 12.59
N ARG A 168 -1.23 17.90 13.33
CA ARG A 168 -2.61 17.57 12.97
C ARG A 168 -3.33 18.80 12.44
N LEU A 169 -4.02 18.62 11.33
CA LEU A 169 -4.94 19.61 10.79
C LEU A 169 -6.35 19.23 11.25
N LEU A 170 -6.83 19.89 12.31
CA LEU A 170 -8.12 19.55 12.93
C LEU A 170 -9.31 20.25 12.27
N LYS A 171 -9.11 21.39 11.61
CA LYS A 171 -10.21 22.15 10.98
C LYS A 171 -10.48 21.70 9.57
N ASN A 172 -11.72 21.26 9.32
CA ASN A 172 -12.21 20.92 7.99
C ASN A 172 -12.84 22.15 7.34
N HIS A 173 -12.25 22.61 6.22
CA HIS A 173 -12.73 23.74 5.42
C HIS A 173 -13.47 23.31 4.14
N ARG A 174 -13.59 21.98 3.89
CA ARG A 174 -14.19 21.42 2.67
C ARG A 174 -15.68 21.14 2.86
N SER A 175 -16.03 20.50 3.97
CA SER A 175 -17.36 19.97 4.20
C SER A 175 -18.19 20.92 5.06
N PRO A 176 -19.48 21.11 4.79
CA PRO A 176 -20.37 21.88 5.65
C PRO A 176 -20.52 21.23 7.02
N ALA A 177 -20.73 22.05 8.04
CA ALA A 177 -20.75 21.62 9.44
C ALA A 177 -21.78 20.51 9.72
N TYR A 178 -22.99 20.60 9.13
CA TYR A 178 -24.04 19.60 9.35
C TYR A 178 -23.62 18.22 8.86
N LEU A 179 -22.96 18.15 7.70
CA LEU A 179 -22.50 16.88 7.13
C LEU A 179 -21.34 16.30 7.95
N LEU A 180 -20.40 17.15 8.33
CA LEU A 180 -19.26 16.72 9.14
C LEU A 180 -19.69 16.21 10.52
N ASN A 181 -20.69 16.85 11.15
CA ASN A 181 -21.24 16.39 12.42
C ASN A 181 -21.84 14.98 12.30
N VAL A 182 -22.60 14.70 11.23
CA VAL A 182 -23.15 13.35 11.00
C VAL A 182 -22.03 12.32 10.83
N PHE A 183 -20.99 12.64 10.07
CA PHE A 183 -19.85 11.73 9.91
C PHE A 183 -19.11 11.52 11.21
N ASN A 184 -18.88 12.56 11.98
CA ASN A 184 -18.20 12.48 13.28
C ASN A 184 -19.02 11.66 14.28
N ASP A 185 -20.32 11.86 14.36
CA ASP A 185 -21.21 11.10 15.23
C ASP A 185 -21.25 9.62 14.85
N TYR A 186 -21.21 9.30 13.56
CA TYR A 186 -21.09 7.92 13.08
C TYR A 186 -19.72 7.32 13.44
N ALA A 187 -18.65 8.08 13.22
CA ALA A 187 -17.28 7.64 13.51
C ALA A 187 -17.08 7.34 15.01
N GLU A 188 -17.59 8.21 15.88
CA GLU A 188 -17.55 8.02 17.33
C GLU A 188 -18.46 6.86 17.77
N GLY A 189 -19.73 6.85 17.32
CA GLY A 189 -20.74 5.92 17.81
C GLY A 189 -20.62 4.51 17.24
N GLN A 190 -20.24 4.35 15.98
CA GLN A 190 -20.19 3.05 15.28
C GLN A 190 -18.77 2.52 15.07
N LEU A 191 -17.82 3.41 14.80
CA LEU A 191 -16.44 3.02 14.54
C LEU A 191 -15.55 3.14 15.79
N HIS A 192 -16.09 3.69 16.89
CA HIS A 192 -15.39 3.88 18.17
C HIS A 192 -14.10 4.71 18.03
N ILE A 193 -14.09 5.67 17.11
CA ILE A 193 -12.98 6.59 16.94
C ILE A 193 -13.07 7.69 18.00
N ASP A 194 -11.95 7.98 18.68
CA ASP A 194 -11.90 9.04 19.67
C ASP A 194 -12.24 10.40 19.04
N ARG A 195 -13.18 11.13 19.66
CA ARG A 195 -13.65 12.44 19.19
C ARG A 195 -12.49 13.44 18.99
N SER A 196 -11.46 13.36 19.81
CA SER A 196 -10.28 14.23 19.70
C SER A 196 -9.46 14.02 18.43
N LEU A 197 -9.68 12.91 17.72
CA LEU A 197 -9.04 12.58 16.46
C LEU A 197 -9.86 13.01 15.24
N LEU A 198 -11.13 13.40 15.45
CA LEU A 198 -12.05 13.77 14.38
C LEU A 198 -11.91 15.25 14.02
N PRO A 199 -12.09 15.60 12.74
CA PRO A 199 -11.96 16.98 12.29
C PRO A 199 -13.09 17.87 12.84
N GLU A 200 -12.73 19.08 13.27
CA GLU A 200 -13.68 20.11 13.69
C GLU A 200 -14.28 20.81 12.46
N PRO A 201 -15.61 21.08 12.45
CA PRO A 201 -16.21 21.87 11.39
C PRO A 201 -15.72 23.31 11.42
N PHE A 202 -15.39 23.85 10.26
CA PHE A 202 -15.26 25.29 10.11
C PHE A 202 -16.66 25.88 9.94
N LEU A 203 -17.16 26.52 11.00
CA LEU A 203 -18.49 27.14 10.98
C LEU A 203 -18.47 28.34 10.02
N SER A 204 -19.23 28.24 8.91
CA SER A 204 -19.56 29.40 8.12
C SER A 204 -20.98 29.87 8.52
N ASP A 205 -21.17 31.17 8.67
CA ASP A 205 -22.46 31.79 9.04
C ASP A 205 -23.60 31.48 8.05
N ASN A 206 -23.28 30.92 6.89
CA ASN A 206 -24.20 30.56 5.81
C ASN A 206 -24.57 29.08 5.76
N ASP A 207 -24.14 28.25 6.72
CA ASP A 207 -24.45 26.83 6.71
C ASP A 207 -25.86 26.57 7.27
N THR A 208 -26.85 26.72 6.40
CA THR A 208 -28.28 26.49 6.70
C THR A 208 -28.75 25.06 6.46
N GLY A 209 -27.87 24.12 6.33
CA GLY A 209 -27.97 22.70 5.90
C GLY A 209 -29.16 21.83 6.31
N LYS A 210 -30.20 22.38 6.96
CA LYS A 210 -31.32 21.61 7.48
C LYS A 210 -32.09 20.78 6.46
N ASP A 211 -32.08 21.18 5.18
CA ASP A 211 -32.87 20.52 4.13
C ASP A 211 -31.99 19.84 3.08
N ARG A 212 -30.71 19.56 3.40
CA ARG A 212 -29.74 19.02 2.44
C ARG A 212 -29.30 17.59 2.73
N LEU A 213 -29.72 17.02 3.85
CA LEU A 213 -29.41 15.64 4.22
C LEU A 213 -30.72 14.87 4.41
N PHE A 214 -30.92 13.85 3.59
CA PHE A 214 -32.08 12.98 3.64
C PHE A 214 -31.64 11.55 3.87
N ILE A 215 -32.37 10.82 4.73
CA ILE A 215 -32.25 9.38 4.86
C ILE A 215 -33.37 8.76 4.02
N LEU A 216 -33.01 8.05 2.97
CA LEU A 216 -33.94 7.33 2.10
C LEU A 216 -33.89 5.83 2.47
N PRO A 217 -34.83 5.33 3.26
CA PRO A 217 -34.91 3.90 3.51
C PRO A 217 -35.28 3.17 2.24
N CYS A 218 -34.48 2.20 1.83
CA CYS A 218 -34.70 1.37 0.66
C CYS A 218 -34.73 -0.10 1.08
N LEU A 219 -35.55 -0.90 0.41
CA LEU A 219 -35.70 -2.33 0.70
C LEU A 219 -34.60 -3.16 0.01
N ASP A 220 -34.13 -2.69 -1.12
CA ASP A 220 -33.10 -3.36 -1.92
C ASP A 220 -32.31 -2.34 -2.78
N ILE A 221 -31.31 -2.85 -3.48
CA ILE A 221 -30.41 -2.04 -4.35
C ILE A 221 -31.16 -1.42 -5.54
N GLU A 222 -32.21 -2.07 -6.06
CA GLU A 222 -32.97 -1.55 -7.19
C GLU A 222 -33.78 -0.33 -6.77
N GLU A 223 -34.41 -0.37 -5.61
CA GLU A 223 -35.12 0.78 -5.03
C GLU A 223 -34.15 1.91 -4.67
N GLU A 224 -32.98 1.60 -4.11
CA GLU A 224 -31.93 2.59 -3.82
C GLU A 224 -31.51 3.32 -5.08
N THR A 225 -31.24 2.59 -6.16
CA THR A 225 -30.83 3.16 -7.46
C THR A 225 -31.94 4.04 -8.04
N ALA A 226 -33.17 3.61 -7.95
CA ALA A 226 -34.33 4.38 -8.49
C ALA A 226 -34.61 5.66 -7.70
N ARG A 227 -34.25 5.72 -6.41
CA ARG A 227 -34.46 6.92 -5.57
C ARG A 227 -33.27 7.89 -5.60
N ALA A 228 -32.08 7.41 -5.98
CA ALA A 228 -30.88 8.23 -6.07
C ALA A 228 -30.75 8.98 -7.42
N THR A 229 -31.53 8.60 -8.45
CA THR A 229 -31.64 9.28 -9.75
C THR A 229 -32.78 10.27 -9.78
#